data_2d075c0486edb044ef9ddc0d09afee94
#
_entry.id   2d075c0486edb044ef9ddc0d09afee94
#
_cell.length_a   1.000
_cell.length_b   1.000
_cell.length_c   1.000
_cell.angle_alpha   90.00
_cell.angle_beta   90.00
_cell.angle_gamma   90.00
#
_symmetry.space_group_name_H-M   'P 1'
#
loop_
_entity.id
_entity.type
_entity.pdbx_description
1 polymer ?
#
loop_
_entity_poly.entity_id
_entity_poly.type
_entity_poly.pdbx_seq_one_letter_code
_entity_poly.pdbx_strand_id
1 'polypeptide(L)'
;MTAQPPAREDAWALLNEYNQSESLIKHALAVEGVMRYMARKHGEDEEKWGVIGLIHDLDYERFPDRHCQKTEEILRENGWPEEYIRAVISHGYGICTEVEPKTDLEKTLYAIDELTGLVVTTALVRPSKSVMDLKAKSVKKKWKDKRFAAGVDRSIIENGCQMLGVELSELITDTIMGMREVADEIGLKGEA
;
A
#
# COMPACT_ATOMS: atom_id res chain seq x y z
N MET A 1 -24.13 13.01 -13.37
CA MET A 1 -23.36 13.87 -12.45
C MET A 1 -22.08 13.10 -12.16
N THR A 2 -20.92 13.61 -12.51
CA THR A 2 -19.64 13.00 -12.08
C THR A 2 -19.54 13.19 -10.59
N ALA A 3 -19.42 12.09 -9.82
CA ALA A 3 -19.20 12.16 -8.39
C ALA A 3 -17.94 13.01 -8.13
N GLN A 4 -17.99 13.86 -7.11
CA GLN A 4 -16.83 14.63 -6.70
C GLN A 4 -15.75 13.66 -6.20
N PRO A 5 -14.48 13.86 -6.54
CA PRO A 5 -13.41 13.03 -6.00
C PRO A 5 -13.47 13.04 -4.45
N PRO A 6 -13.37 11.87 -3.79
CA PRO A 6 -13.36 11.82 -2.34
C PRO A 6 -12.11 12.51 -1.78
N ALA A 7 -12.30 13.29 -0.71
CA ALA A 7 -11.19 13.91 0.00
C ALA A 7 -10.49 12.91 0.94
N ARG A 8 -9.24 13.20 1.31
CA ARG A 8 -8.50 12.36 2.26
C ARG A 8 -9.23 12.20 3.61
N GLU A 9 -9.90 13.26 4.06
CA GLU A 9 -10.67 13.28 5.30
C GLU A 9 -11.83 12.26 5.26
N ASP A 10 -12.51 12.13 4.12
CA ASP A 10 -13.58 11.15 3.91
C ASP A 10 -13.01 9.72 3.94
N ALA A 11 -11.88 9.50 3.26
CA ALA A 11 -11.16 8.23 3.27
C ALA A 11 -10.69 7.85 4.67
N TRP A 12 -10.14 8.80 5.42
CA TRP A 12 -9.68 8.60 6.79
C TRP A 12 -10.83 8.28 7.75
N ALA A 13 -11.95 8.97 7.63
CA ALA A 13 -13.14 8.68 8.42
C ALA A 13 -13.65 7.26 8.15
N LEU A 14 -13.73 6.88 6.88
CA LEU A 14 -14.18 5.56 6.48
C LEU A 14 -13.20 4.45 6.94
N LEU A 15 -11.88 4.67 6.80
CA LEU A 15 -10.87 3.73 7.31
C LEU A 15 -11.06 3.47 8.81
N ASN A 16 -11.22 4.53 9.62
CA ASN A 16 -11.38 4.40 11.08
C ASN A 16 -12.74 3.82 11.50
N GLU A 17 -13.74 3.88 10.64
CA GLU A 17 -15.01 3.20 10.88
C GLU A 17 -14.84 1.68 10.84
N TYR A 18 -14.05 1.16 9.88
CA TYR A 18 -13.89 -0.27 9.63
C TYR A 18 -12.66 -0.89 10.29
N ASN A 19 -11.65 -0.11 10.62
CA ASN A 19 -10.39 -0.59 11.19
C ASN A 19 -10.06 0.09 12.52
N GLN A 20 -9.76 -0.72 13.55
CA GLN A 20 -9.35 -0.29 14.89
C GLN A 20 -7.93 -0.78 15.23
N SER A 21 -7.41 -1.74 14.47
CA SER A 21 -6.07 -2.27 14.63
C SER A 21 -5.02 -1.23 14.28
N GLU A 22 -4.18 -0.87 15.25
CA GLU A 22 -3.06 0.07 15.03
C GLU A 22 -2.13 -0.41 13.91
N SER A 23 -1.90 -1.71 13.79
CA SER A 23 -1.05 -2.27 12.74
C SER A 23 -1.63 -2.10 11.34
N LEU A 24 -2.94 -2.26 11.17
CA LEU A 24 -3.62 -2.07 9.89
C LEU A 24 -3.70 -0.59 9.52
N ILE A 25 -3.98 0.28 10.50
CA ILE A 25 -3.96 1.74 10.28
C ILE A 25 -2.56 2.20 9.86
N LYS A 26 -1.50 1.73 10.53
CA LYS A 26 -0.12 2.04 10.15
C LYS A 26 0.25 1.50 8.77
N HIS A 27 -0.26 0.32 8.40
CA HIS A 27 -0.09 -0.22 7.05
C HIS A 27 -0.76 0.69 6.00
N ALA A 28 -2.01 1.07 6.22
CA ALA A 28 -2.74 1.98 5.34
C ALA A 28 -2.01 3.32 5.15
N LEU A 29 -1.49 3.92 6.24
CA LEU A 29 -0.69 5.15 6.19
C LEU A 29 0.65 4.96 5.45
N ALA A 30 1.30 3.81 5.62
CA ALA A 30 2.53 3.50 4.91
C ALA A 30 2.28 3.37 3.40
N VAL A 31 1.22 2.67 3.00
CA VAL A 31 0.82 2.54 1.59
C VAL A 31 0.40 3.90 1.02
N GLU A 32 -0.37 4.72 1.75
CA GLU A 32 -0.68 6.10 1.35
C GLU A 32 0.61 6.89 1.06
N GLY A 33 1.57 6.88 1.98
CA GLY A 33 2.84 7.62 1.83
C GLY A 33 3.62 7.18 0.59
N VAL A 34 3.70 5.88 0.33
CA VAL A 34 4.35 5.35 -0.87
C VAL A 34 3.60 5.75 -2.14
N MET A 35 2.27 5.64 -2.17
CA MET A 35 1.46 6.02 -3.32
C MET A 35 1.59 7.52 -3.65
N ARG A 36 1.59 8.40 -2.64
CA ARG A 36 1.84 9.84 -2.82
C ARG A 36 3.22 10.12 -3.39
N TYR A 37 4.26 9.48 -2.85
CA TYR A 37 5.61 9.60 -3.37
C TYR A 37 5.71 9.18 -4.85
N MET A 38 5.12 8.03 -5.19
CA MET A 38 5.12 7.50 -6.55
C MET A 38 4.34 8.41 -7.51
N ALA A 39 3.18 8.94 -7.11
CA ALA A 39 2.42 9.90 -7.90
C ALA A 39 3.28 11.12 -8.28
N ARG A 40 3.97 11.73 -7.31
CA ARG A 40 4.87 12.87 -7.58
C ARG A 40 6.03 12.49 -8.51
N LYS A 41 6.62 11.31 -8.30
CA LYS A 41 7.71 10.79 -9.15
C LYS A 41 7.27 10.67 -10.62
N HIS A 42 6.01 10.32 -10.86
CA HIS A 42 5.44 10.11 -12.20
C HIS A 42 4.69 11.33 -12.75
N GLY A 43 4.54 12.41 -11.96
CA GLY A 43 3.79 13.60 -12.37
C GLY A 43 2.28 13.40 -12.40
N GLU A 44 1.77 12.48 -11.58
CA GLU A 44 0.38 12.09 -11.45
C GLU A 44 -0.33 12.78 -10.27
N ASP A 45 -1.64 12.59 -10.14
CA ASP A 45 -2.46 13.17 -9.08
C ASP A 45 -2.14 12.52 -7.71
N GLU A 46 -1.36 13.24 -6.91
CA GLU A 46 -0.91 12.81 -5.58
C GLU A 46 -2.07 12.54 -4.62
N GLU A 47 -3.13 13.36 -4.65
CA GLU A 47 -4.27 13.19 -3.76
C GLU A 47 -5.05 11.92 -4.11
N LYS A 48 -5.34 11.71 -5.39
CA LYS A 48 -6.01 10.50 -5.87
C LYS A 48 -5.24 9.24 -5.50
N TRP A 49 -3.94 9.21 -5.77
CA TRP A 49 -3.11 8.04 -5.48
C TRP A 49 -3.04 7.77 -3.97
N GLY A 50 -2.87 8.82 -3.16
CA GLY A 50 -2.81 8.70 -1.70
C GLY A 50 -4.11 8.19 -1.11
N VAL A 51 -5.26 8.74 -1.51
CA VAL A 51 -6.59 8.32 -1.05
C VAL A 51 -6.84 6.85 -1.38
N ILE A 52 -6.53 6.40 -2.59
CA ILE A 52 -6.67 5.00 -3.00
C ILE A 52 -5.76 4.09 -2.15
N GLY A 53 -4.51 4.50 -1.92
CA GLY A 53 -3.59 3.76 -1.05
C GLY A 53 -4.09 3.66 0.39
N LEU A 54 -4.69 4.72 0.92
CA LEU A 54 -5.17 4.77 2.30
C LEU A 54 -6.31 3.78 2.58
N ILE A 55 -7.18 3.53 1.60
CA ILE A 55 -8.39 2.70 1.76
C ILE A 55 -8.31 1.32 1.13
N HIS A 56 -7.16 0.90 0.58
CA HIS A 56 -7.08 -0.34 -0.17
C HIS A 56 -7.53 -1.57 0.63
N ASP A 57 -7.20 -1.64 1.91
CA ASP A 57 -7.49 -2.72 2.85
C ASP A 57 -8.68 -2.42 3.78
N LEU A 58 -9.65 -1.61 3.34
CA LEU A 58 -10.75 -1.10 4.15
C LEU A 58 -11.52 -2.19 4.92
N ASP A 59 -11.71 -3.36 4.31
CA ASP A 59 -12.53 -4.45 4.84
C ASP A 59 -11.72 -5.51 5.61
N TYR A 60 -10.38 -5.46 5.56
CA TYR A 60 -9.52 -6.57 5.97
C TYR A 60 -9.70 -6.98 7.44
N GLU A 61 -9.90 -6.04 8.36
CA GLU A 61 -10.10 -6.34 9.78
C GLU A 61 -11.43 -7.03 10.06
N ARG A 62 -12.52 -6.54 9.46
CA ARG A 62 -13.87 -7.01 9.77
C ARG A 62 -14.35 -8.16 8.88
N PHE A 63 -13.84 -8.23 7.66
CA PHE A 63 -14.34 -9.14 6.63
C PHE A 63 -13.21 -9.85 5.86
N PRO A 64 -12.22 -10.47 6.55
CA PRO A 64 -11.05 -11.06 5.88
C PRO A 64 -11.43 -12.13 4.84
N ASP A 65 -12.51 -12.89 5.09
CA ASP A 65 -13.00 -13.92 4.16
C ASP A 65 -13.70 -13.34 2.91
N ARG A 66 -13.97 -12.04 2.90
CA ARG A 66 -14.60 -11.30 1.80
C ARG A 66 -13.78 -10.08 1.39
N HIS A 67 -12.47 -10.18 1.61
CA HIS A 67 -11.54 -9.10 1.26
C HIS A 67 -11.67 -8.70 -0.21
N CYS A 68 -11.51 -7.43 -0.50
CA CYS A 68 -11.80 -6.71 -1.75
C CYS A 68 -13.30 -6.63 -2.08
N GLN A 69 -14.07 -7.71 -1.96
CA GLN A 69 -15.51 -7.73 -2.28
C GLN A 69 -16.29 -6.81 -1.34
N LYS A 70 -15.96 -6.84 -0.04
CA LYS A 70 -16.66 -6.00 0.92
C LYS A 70 -16.23 -4.54 0.81
N THR A 71 -14.96 -4.28 0.51
CA THR A 71 -14.49 -2.94 0.17
C THR A 71 -15.25 -2.36 -1.05
N GLU A 72 -15.46 -3.15 -2.11
CA GLU A 72 -16.24 -2.73 -3.28
C GLU A 72 -17.66 -2.33 -2.90
N GLU A 73 -18.36 -3.15 -2.09
CA GLU A 73 -19.70 -2.86 -1.60
C GLU A 73 -19.73 -1.55 -0.80
N ILE A 74 -18.84 -1.39 0.19
CA ILE A 74 -18.76 -0.22 1.06
C ILE A 74 -18.51 1.06 0.26
N LEU A 75 -17.55 1.03 -0.67
CA LEU A 75 -17.22 2.20 -1.48
C LEU A 75 -18.38 2.60 -2.40
N ARG A 76 -19.09 1.63 -3.00
CA ARG A 76 -20.31 1.91 -3.80
C ARG A 76 -21.44 2.51 -2.98
N GLU A 77 -21.70 1.95 -1.78
CA GLU A 77 -22.69 2.46 -0.85
C GLU A 77 -22.41 3.91 -0.42
N ASN A 78 -21.13 4.28 -0.34
CA ASN A 78 -20.68 5.64 -0.03
C ASN A 78 -20.54 6.55 -1.27
N GLY A 79 -20.94 6.09 -2.45
CA GLY A 79 -20.98 6.89 -3.67
C GLY A 79 -19.61 7.22 -4.27
N TRP A 80 -18.59 6.39 -4.00
CA TRP A 80 -17.24 6.57 -4.54
C TRP A 80 -17.22 6.36 -6.06
N PRO A 81 -16.37 7.10 -6.81
CA PRO A 81 -16.25 6.93 -8.26
C PRO A 81 -15.74 5.52 -8.61
N GLU A 82 -16.28 4.92 -9.67
CA GLU A 82 -15.90 3.57 -10.12
C GLU A 82 -14.40 3.41 -10.41
N GLU A 83 -13.74 4.47 -10.86
CA GLU A 83 -12.29 4.44 -11.09
C GLU A 83 -11.48 4.26 -9.79
N TYR A 84 -11.95 4.82 -8.66
CA TYR A 84 -11.34 4.61 -7.33
C TYR A 84 -11.60 3.19 -6.84
N ILE A 85 -12.86 2.74 -6.95
CA ILE A 85 -13.27 1.39 -6.55
C ILE A 85 -12.44 0.36 -7.31
N ARG A 86 -12.38 0.49 -8.65
CA ARG A 86 -11.60 -0.42 -9.49
C ARG A 86 -10.12 -0.43 -9.08
N ALA A 87 -9.52 0.74 -8.88
CA ALA A 87 -8.12 0.86 -8.49
C ALA A 87 -7.86 0.17 -7.15
N VAL A 88 -8.74 0.39 -6.17
CA VAL A 88 -8.65 -0.25 -4.85
C VAL A 88 -8.71 -1.76 -4.98
N ILE A 89 -9.74 -2.33 -5.61
CA ILE A 89 -9.92 -3.78 -5.65
C ILE A 89 -8.89 -4.50 -6.53
N SER A 90 -8.23 -3.80 -7.45
CA SER A 90 -7.21 -4.40 -8.32
C SER A 90 -5.94 -4.83 -7.57
N HIS A 91 -5.69 -4.32 -6.34
CA HIS A 91 -4.54 -4.76 -5.56
C HIS A 91 -4.61 -6.24 -5.17
N GLY A 92 -5.82 -6.79 -5.03
CA GLY A 92 -6.03 -8.20 -4.72
C GLY A 92 -6.04 -9.14 -5.92
N TYR A 93 -5.58 -8.70 -7.10
CA TYR A 93 -5.57 -9.51 -8.31
C TYR A 93 -4.82 -10.83 -8.13
N GLY A 94 -5.50 -11.93 -8.49
CA GLY A 94 -4.97 -13.28 -8.35
C GLY A 94 -4.97 -13.84 -6.92
N ILE A 95 -5.47 -13.06 -5.93
CA ILE A 95 -5.64 -13.48 -4.53
C ILE A 95 -7.13 -13.55 -4.19
N CYS A 96 -7.83 -12.43 -4.26
CA CYS A 96 -9.24 -12.28 -3.86
C CYS A 96 -10.13 -11.68 -4.97
N THR A 97 -9.54 -11.26 -6.08
CA THR A 97 -10.26 -10.69 -7.24
C THR A 97 -9.61 -11.06 -8.56
N GLU A 98 -10.43 -11.03 -9.64
CA GLU A 98 -9.96 -11.18 -11.04
C GLU A 98 -9.75 -9.82 -11.74
N VAL A 99 -9.78 -8.72 -11.00
CA VAL A 99 -9.60 -7.36 -11.55
C VAL A 99 -8.13 -7.08 -11.75
N GLU A 100 -7.65 -7.33 -12.97
CA GLU A 100 -6.24 -7.12 -13.34
C GLU A 100 -5.86 -5.63 -13.31
N PRO A 101 -4.70 -5.26 -12.70
CA PRO A 101 -4.16 -3.90 -12.72
C PRO A 101 -3.83 -3.45 -14.14
N LYS A 102 -4.35 -2.29 -14.58
CA LYS A 102 -4.17 -1.76 -15.94
C LYS A 102 -3.42 -0.44 -15.98
N THR A 103 -3.76 0.47 -15.08
CA THR A 103 -3.13 1.80 -14.99
C THR A 103 -1.85 1.74 -14.15
N ASP A 104 -0.98 2.73 -14.29
CA ASP A 104 0.25 2.80 -13.47
C ASP A 104 -0.06 2.95 -11.99
N LEU A 105 -1.16 3.64 -11.63
CA LEU A 105 -1.69 3.68 -10.26
C LEU A 105 -2.00 2.27 -9.74
N GLU A 106 -2.81 1.50 -10.47
CA GLU A 106 -3.23 0.15 -10.09
C GLU A 106 -2.04 -0.81 -9.97
N LYS A 107 -1.13 -0.78 -10.95
CA LYS A 107 0.09 -1.60 -10.95
C LYS A 107 1.02 -1.23 -9.78
N THR A 108 1.11 0.06 -9.48
CA THR A 108 1.91 0.53 -8.35
C THR A 108 1.34 0.02 -7.03
N LEU A 109 0.05 0.22 -6.79
CA LEU A 109 -0.61 -0.27 -5.57
C LEU A 109 -0.43 -1.78 -5.41
N TYR A 110 -0.70 -2.57 -6.45
CA TYR A 110 -0.50 -4.01 -6.47
C TYR A 110 0.94 -4.43 -6.11
N ALA A 111 1.94 -3.70 -6.63
CA ALA A 111 3.35 -4.04 -6.43
C ALA A 111 3.87 -3.64 -5.05
N ILE A 112 3.39 -2.52 -4.46
CA ILE A 112 3.97 -1.95 -3.24
C ILE A 112 3.25 -2.39 -1.97
N ASP A 113 2.03 -2.89 -2.03
CA ASP A 113 1.27 -3.32 -0.88
C ASP A 113 2.05 -4.38 -0.07
N GLU A 114 2.31 -5.54 -0.64
CA GLU A 114 3.11 -6.61 -0.04
C GLU A 114 4.55 -6.15 0.28
N LEU A 115 5.14 -5.33 -0.58
CA LEU A 115 6.50 -4.82 -0.38
C LEU A 115 6.60 -3.90 0.83
N THR A 116 5.57 -3.11 1.10
CA THR A 116 5.47 -2.26 2.29
C THR A 116 5.59 -3.10 3.57
N GLY A 117 4.89 -4.22 3.65
CA GLY A 117 5.01 -5.18 4.76
C GLY A 117 6.42 -5.72 4.95
N LEU A 118 7.11 -6.06 3.86
CA LEU A 118 8.50 -6.52 3.91
C LEU A 118 9.46 -5.43 4.40
N VAL A 119 9.26 -4.18 3.97
CA VAL A 119 10.06 -3.02 4.40
C VAL A 119 9.86 -2.74 5.88
N VAL A 120 8.60 -2.71 6.36
CA VAL A 120 8.26 -2.58 7.79
C VAL A 120 8.98 -3.64 8.62
N THR A 121 8.81 -4.91 8.27
CA THR A 121 9.41 -6.03 9.02
C THR A 121 10.94 -5.94 9.00
N THR A 122 11.54 -5.50 7.88
CA THR A 122 12.99 -5.30 7.79
C THR A 122 13.47 -4.15 8.67
N ALA A 123 12.73 -3.05 8.75
CA ALA A 123 13.05 -1.92 9.63
C ALA A 123 13.00 -2.35 11.11
N LEU A 124 11.94 -3.04 11.52
CA LEU A 124 11.70 -3.43 12.91
C LEU A 124 12.74 -4.39 13.51
N VAL A 125 13.37 -5.26 12.69
CA VAL A 125 14.42 -6.17 13.19
C VAL A 125 15.81 -5.52 13.27
N ARG A 126 15.95 -4.27 12.86
CA ARG A 126 17.19 -3.51 12.97
C ARG A 126 17.30 -2.84 14.35
N PRO A 127 18.51 -2.59 14.85
CA PRO A 127 18.69 -1.86 16.10
C PRO A 127 18.01 -0.48 16.12
N SER A 128 18.05 0.24 15.00
CA SER A 128 17.43 1.56 14.86
C SER A 128 15.90 1.54 14.81
N LYS A 129 15.30 0.39 14.48
CA LYS A 129 13.84 0.23 14.21
C LYS A 129 13.29 1.36 13.32
N SER A 130 14.11 1.82 12.37
CA SER A 130 13.84 3.00 11.57
C SER A 130 13.90 2.72 10.07
N VAL A 131 13.00 3.36 9.32
CA VAL A 131 13.03 3.42 7.86
C VAL A 131 13.99 4.53 7.37
N MET A 132 14.35 5.48 8.24
CA MET A 132 15.16 6.65 7.87
C MET A 132 16.59 6.28 7.44
N ASP A 133 17.18 5.27 8.07
CA ASP A 133 18.52 4.76 7.76
C ASP A 133 18.51 3.43 6.97
N LEU A 134 17.30 2.92 6.65
CA LEU A 134 17.13 1.69 5.88
C LEU A 134 17.54 1.90 4.41
N LYS A 135 18.24 0.92 3.86
CA LYS A 135 18.65 0.92 2.45
C LYS A 135 18.10 -0.32 1.73
N ALA A 136 17.84 -0.20 0.45
CA ALA A 136 17.34 -1.30 -0.39
C ALA A 136 18.17 -2.58 -0.27
N LYS A 137 19.50 -2.46 -0.11
CA LYS A 137 20.40 -3.60 0.12
C LYS A 137 20.01 -4.46 1.33
N SER A 138 19.51 -3.84 2.40
CA SER A 138 19.08 -4.56 3.62
C SER A 138 17.80 -5.35 3.35
N VAL A 139 16.83 -4.77 2.65
CA VAL A 139 15.59 -5.44 2.24
C VAL A 139 15.91 -6.60 1.27
N LYS A 140 16.75 -6.38 0.27
CA LYS A 140 17.21 -7.44 -0.67
C LYS A 140 17.93 -8.60 0.03
N LYS A 141 18.63 -8.35 1.13
CA LYS A 141 19.22 -9.43 1.93
C LYS A 141 18.15 -10.29 2.58
N LYS A 142 17.06 -9.68 3.07
CA LYS A 142 15.91 -10.37 3.67
C LYS A 142 15.00 -11.04 2.63
N TRP A 143 14.98 -10.52 1.41
CA TRP A 143 14.23 -11.10 0.29
C TRP A 143 14.50 -12.58 0.06
N LYS A 144 15.76 -13.00 0.22
CA LYS A 144 16.20 -14.38 -0.01
C LYS A 144 15.75 -15.37 1.07
N ASP A 145 15.45 -14.89 2.26
CA ASP A 145 14.96 -15.74 3.35
C ASP A 145 13.42 -15.78 3.32
N LYS A 146 12.88 -16.86 2.74
CA LYS A 146 11.43 -17.04 2.62
C LYS A 146 10.70 -17.18 3.97
N ARG A 147 11.41 -17.49 5.06
CA ARG A 147 10.82 -17.56 6.41
C ARG A 147 10.72 -16.18 7.05
N PHE A 148 11.55 -15.24 6.61
CA PHE A 148 11.47 -13.85 7.04
C PHE A 148 10.26 -13.19 6.37
N ALA A 149 9.39 -12.55 7.17
CA ALA A 149 8.13 -11.98 6.69
C ALA A 149 7.35 -13.01 5.84
N ALA A 150 7.08 -14.19 6.42
CA ALA A 150 6.49 -15.33 5.70
C ALA A 150 5.08 -15.05 5.15
N GLY A 151 4.37 -14.05 5.69
CA GLY A 151 3.07 -13.59 5.18
C GLY A 151 3.16 -12.75 3.92
N VAL A 152 4.36 -12.29 3.53
CA VAL A 152 4.57 -11.48 2.31
C VAL A 152 4.71 -12.40 1.09
N ASP A 153 3.81 -12.25 0.13
CA ASP A 153 3.90 -12.97 -1.15
C ASP A 153 4.84 -12.24 -2.12
N ARG A 154 6.05 -12.75 -2.22
CA ARG A 154 7.09 -12.16 -3.08
C ARG A 154 6.78 -12.27 -4.57
N SER A 155 5.95 -13.23 -4.98
CA SER A 155 5.57 -13.39 -6.39
C SER A 155 4.69 -12.24 -6.87
N ILE A 156 3.86 -11.68 -5.98
CA ILE A 156 3.06 -10.48 -6.27
C ILE A 156 3.97 -9.29 -6.54
N ILE A 157 4.99 -9.09 -5.70
CA ILE A 157 5.96 -8.00 -5.88
C ILE A 157 6.75 -8.19 -7.20
N GLU A 158 7.18 -9.41 -7.51
CA GLU A 158 7.88 -9.72 -8.77
C GLU A 158 6.99 -9.46 -9.99
N ASN A 159 5.73 -9.90 -9.94
CA ASN A 159 4.75 -9.62 -10.99
C ASN A 159 4.51 -8.10 -11.14
N GLY A 160 4.39 -7.40 -10.02
CA GLY A 160 4.24 -5.95 -10.02
C GLY A 160 5.44 -5.23 -10.66
N CYS A 161 6.67 -5.66 -10.36
CA CYS A 161 7.88 -5.15 -11.03
C CYS A 161 7.82 -5.36 -12.54
N GLN A 162 7.37 -6.55 -12.99
CA GLN A 162 7.23 -6.85 -14.42
C GLN A 162 6.15 -5.98 -15.08
N MET A 163 5.00 -5.78 -14.43
CA MET A 163 3.92 -4.92 -14.93
C MET A 163 4.33 -3.46 -15.07
N LEU A 164 5.17 -2.98 -14.15
CA LEU A 164 5.70 -1.60 -14.13
C LEU A 164 6.94 -1.44 -15.02
N GLY A 165 7.61 -2.53 -15.40
CA GLY A 165 8.88 -2.47 -16.15
C GLY A 165 10.04 -1.91 -15.32
N VAL A 166 10.05 -2.11 -13.99
CA VAL A 166 11.07 -1.61 -13.06
C VAL A 166 11.84 -2.73 -12.40
N GLU A 167 13.08 -2.43 -11.99
CA GLU A 167 13.88 -3.35 -11.21
C GLU A 167 13.42 -3.40 -9.75
N LEU A 168 13.43 -4.59 -9.13
CA LEU A 168 13.06 -4.77 -7.72
C LEU A 168 13.83 -3.82 -6.79
N SER A 169 15.10 -3.55 -7.06
CA SER A 169 15.91 -2.64 -6.24
C SER A 169 15.47 -1.18 -6.33
N GLU A 170 14.92 -0.78 -7.46
CA GLU A 170 14.32 0.53 -7.66
C GLU A 170 13.01 0.63 -6.88
N LEU A 171 12.10 -0.33 -7.06
CA LEU A 171 10.83 -0.37 -6.36
C LEU A 171 11.01 -0.37 -4.83
N ILE A 172 11.96 -1.16 -4.30
CA ILE A 172 12.31 -1.14 -2.87
C ILE A 172 12.79 0.25 -2.43
N THR A 173 13.63 0.91 -3.24
CA THR A 173 14.13 2.25 -2.91
C THR A 173 13.00 3.25 -2.84
N ASP A 174 12.11 3.26 -3.83
CA ASP A 174 10.97 4.17 -3.89
C ASP A 174 9.98 3.92 -2.73
N THR A 175 9.71 2.65 -2.41
CA THR A 175 8.89 2.28 -1.25
C THR A 175 9.49 2.83 0.05
N ILE A 176 10.80 2.67 0.27
CA ILE A 176 11.48 3.23 1.44
C ILE A 176 11.36 4.77 1.46
N MET A 177 11.52 5.44 0.31
CA MET A 177 11.44 6.89 0.23
C MET A 177 10.04 7.41 0.58
N GLY A 178 8.99 6.78 0.04
CA GLY A 178 7.62 7.13 0.40
C GLY A 178 7.31 6.89 1.88
N MET A 179 7.76 5.77 2.44
CA MET A 179 7.57 5.46 3.87
C MET A 179 8.31 6.44 4.81
N ARG A 180 9.43 7.03 4.38
CA ARG A 180 10.14 8.03 5.18
C ARG A 180 9.33 9.30 5.41
N GLU A 181 8.48 9.66 4.47
CA GLU A 181 7.65 10.86 4.58
C GLU A 181 6.58 10.75 5.67
N VAL A 182 6.15 9.53 5.95
CA VAL A 182 5.16 9.19 7.00
C VAL A 182 5.77 8.43 8.18
N ALA A 183 7.09 8.45 8.33
CA ALA A 183 7.82 7.64 9.29
C ALA A 183 7.38 7.85 10.75
N ASP A 184 7.01 9.07 11.12
CA ASP A 184 6.48 9.41 12.45
C ASP A 184 5.12 8.74 12.67
N GLU A 185 4.22 8.85 11.71
CA GLU A 185 2.83 8.37 11.78
C GLU A 185 2.77 6.84 11.86
N ILE A 186 3.69 6.15 11.17
CA ILE A 186 3.78 4.69 11.18
C ILE A 186 4.70 4.14 12.27
N GLY A 187 5.31 5.02 13.09
CA GLY A 187 6.20 4.63 14.19
C GLY A 187 7.54 4.02 13.75
N LEU A 188 8.04 4.39 12.57
CA LEU A 188 9.30 3.90 11.99
C LEU A 188 10.36 5.00 11.79
N LYS A 189 10.23 6.13 12.48
CA LYS A 189 11.25 7.20 12.46
C LYS A 189 12.51 6.77 13.22
N GLY A 190 12.34 5.90 14.23
CA GLY A 190 13.40 5.52 15.15
C GLY A 190 13.56 6.52 16.30
N GLU A 191 14.36 6.14 17.29
CA GLU A 191 14.74 7.04 18.37
C GLU A 191 15.84 7.98 17.86
N ALA A 192 15.68 9.28 18.13
CA ALA A 192 16.67 10.32 17.80
C ALA A 192 17.88 10.24 18.74
#